data_cb88122683808d7395ca9eaee25888fc
#
_entry.id   cb88122683808d7395ca9eaee25888fc
#
_cell.length_a   1.000
_cell.length_b   1.000
_cell.length_c   1.000
_cell.angle_alpha   90.00
_cell.angle_beta   90.00
_cell.angle_gamma   90.00
#
_symmetry.space_group_name_H-M   'P 1'
#
loop_
_entity.id
_entity.type
_entity.pdbx_description
1 polymer ?
#
loop_
_entity_poly.entity_id
_entity_poly.type
_entity_poly.pdbx_seq_one_letter_code
_entity_poly.pdbx_strand_id
1 'polypeptide(L)'
;MKISFSENAWQTGELDYAYSYRFEETPEFVQKPDCIENRENPGAVYGFDNISLLSPEKFGPGTTISARCAFRDLGAPLLVLSPWMEKDRRGVNRYGDYIEVVLWKNGVNVWRMWYRDGEGTWKQLLGVDFPVSEGAIHSLSVNVGTDTLEITADDHKILLAVEGLYPSFHAGLNACEGINRFYTLEIT
;
A
#
# COMPACT_ATOMS: atom_id res chain seq x y z
N MET A 1 12.40 -7.28 7.79
CA MET A 1 12.80 -6.01 7.13
C MET A 1 12.25 -4.83 7.92
N LYS A 2 13.06 -3.78 8.14
CA LYS A 2 12.62 -2.55 8.82
C LYS A 2 13.24 -1.34 8.14
N ILE A 3 12.41 -0.46 7.60
CA ILE A 3 12.81 0.70 6.81
C ILE A 3 12.33 1.97 7.48
N SER A 4 13.24 2.94 7.66
CA SER A 4 12.90 4.31 8.00
C SER A 4 13.01 5.17 6.73
N PHE A 5 12.00 5.96 6.47
CA PHE A 5 11.99 6.89 5.34
C PHE A 5 12.57 8.28 5.69
N SER A 6 13.20 8.41 6.85
CA SER A 6 14.04 9.55 7.16
C SER A 6 15.37 9.40 6.41
N GLU A 7 15.70 10.34 5.56
CA GLU A 7 16.87 10.31 4.69
C GLU A 7 16.76 9.34 3.47
N ASN A 8 17.57 9.59 2.44
CA ASN A 8 17.61 8.76 1.22
C ASN A 8 18.21 7.36 1.42
N ALA A 9 18.56 6.99 2.65
CA ALA A 9 19.19 5.72 2.97
C ALA A 9 18.27 4.50 2.78
N TRP A 10 16.97 4.69 2.67
CA TRP A 10 16.00 3.61 2.44
C TRP A 10 16.09 2.99 1.04
N GLN A 11 16.73 3.66 0.07
CA GLN A 11 16.93 3.15 -1.30
C GLN A 11 18.03 2.06 -1.35
N THR A 12 17.94 1.09 -0.46
CA THR A 12 18.95 0.04 -0.29
C THR A 12 18.68 -1.24 -1.10
N GLY A 13 17.59 -1.26 -1.89
CA GLY A 13 17.15 -2.44 -2.64
C GLY A 13 16.26 -3.42 -1.87
N GLU A 14 15.85 -3.07 -0.66
CA GLU A 14 14.84 -3.85 0.09
C GLU A 14 13.42 -3.60 -0.43
N LEU A 15 13.18 -2.46 -1.09
CA LEU A 15 11.95 -2.11 -1.78
C LEU A 15 12.24 -1.59 -3.18
N ASP A 16 11.44 -2.02 -4.12
CA ASP A 16 11.45 -1.53 -5.48
C ASP A 16 10.18 -0.71 -5.76
N TYR A 17 10.32 0.33 -6.57
CA TYR A 17 9.15 0.94 -7.19
C TYR A 17 8.43 -0.12 -8.03
N ALA A 18 7.14 -0.24 -7.82
CA ALA A 18 6.26 -1.11 -8.58
C ALA A 18 4.93 -0.39 -8.83
N TYR A 19 4.31 -0.63 -9.97
CA TYR A 19 3.11 0.12 -10.35
C TYR A 19 2.01 -0.85 -10.78
N SER A 20 0.80 -0.62 -10.30
CA SER A 20 -0.36 -1.36 -10.78
C SER A 20 -0.51 -1.14 -12.30
N TYR A 21 -0.90 -2.18 -13.04
CA TYR A 21 -1.26 -2.07 -14.46
C TYR A 21 -2.36 -1.05 -14.74
N ARG A 22 -3.07 -0.62 -13.73
CA ARG A 22 -4.05 0.47 -13.81
C ARG A 22 -3.44 1.80 -14.24
N PHE A 23 -2.16 2.04 -13.91
CA PHE A 23 -1.48 3.31 -14.15
C PHE A 23 -0.35 3.13 -15.15
N GLU A 24 -0.27 4.01 -16.15
CA GLU A 24 0.81 4.00 -17.13
C GLU A 24 2.05 4.75 -16.64
N GLU A 25 1.83 5.78 -15.83
CA GLU A 25 2.89 6.62 -15.27
C GLU A 25 3.70 5.88 -14.20
N THR A 26 4.94 6.31 -14.02
CA THR A 26 5.89 5.75 -13.06
C THR A 26 6.52 6.84 -12.19
N PRO A 27 5.72 7.60 -11.43
CA PRO A 27 6.23 8.65 -10.58
C PRO A 27 7.02 8.07 -9.38
N GLU A 28 7.80 8.92 -8.75
CA GLU A 28 8.54 8.56 -7.54
C GLU A 28 8.10 9.44 -6.36
N PHE A 29 8.24 8.90 -5.14
CA PHE A 29 8.02 9.66 -3.93
C PHE A 29 8.99 10.83 -3.82
N VAL A 30 8.51 11.94 -3.27
CA VAL A 30 9.35 13.06 -2.87
C VAL A 30 9.90 12.78 -1.48
N GLN A 31 11.22 12.80 -1.34
CA GLN A 31 11.87 12.71 -0.04
C GLN A 31 11.63 13.99 0.76
N LYS A 32 11.19 13.81 2.01
CA LYS A 32 11.10 14.85 3.04
C LYS A 32 12.10 14.52 4.16
N PRO A 33 12.35 15.42 5.11
CA PRO A 33 13.33 15.17 6.17
C PRO A 33 13.07 13.93 7.03
N ASP A 34 11.80 13.53 7.18
CA ASP A 34 11.38 12.45 8.08
C ASP A 34 10.47 11.40 7.42
N CYS A 35 10.11 11.59 6.15
CA CYS A 35 9.17 10.72 5.44
C CYS A 35 9.37 10.76 3.92
N ILE A 36 8.64 9.92 3.22
CA ILE A 36 8.38 10.03 1.78
C ILE A 36 6.93 10.47 1.56
N GLU A 37 6.68 11.25 0.51
CA GLU A 37 5.37 11.83 0.21
C GLU A 37 5.11 11.73 -1.30
N ASN A 38 3.88 11.34 -1.71
CA ASN A 38 3.50 11.45 -3.11
C ASN A 38 3.26 12.93 -3.48
N ARG A 39 3.44 13.24 -4.76
CA ARG A 39 3.31 14.62 -5.26
C ARG A 39 1.88 14.93 -5.65
N GLU A 40 1.53 16.19 -5.50
CA GLU A 40 0.42 16.77 -6.23
C GLU A 40 0.71 16.69 -7.73
N ASN A 41 -0.25 16.20 -8.50
CA ASN A 41 -0.15 16.07 -9.95
C ASN A 41 -1.49 16.46 -10.60
N PRO A 42 -1.65 17.72 -11.03
CA PRO A 42 -2.89 18.19 -11.62
C PRO A 42 -3.31 17.45 -12.89
N GLY A 43 -2.37 16.76 -13.54
CA GLY A 43 -2.62 15.92 -14.72
C GLY A 43 -3.09 14.52 -14.41
N ALA A 44 -2.97 14.04 -13.17
CA ALA A 44 -3.42 12.72 -12.77
C ALA A 44 -4.93 12.64 -12.61
N VAL A 45 -5.50 11.45 -12.78
CA VAL A 45 -6.95 11.21 -12.65
C VAL A 45 -7.50 11.67 -11.27
N TYR A 46 -6.70 11.52 -10.22
CA TYR A 46 -7.06 11.95 -8.87
C TYR A 46 -6.38 13.26 -8.43
N GLY A 47 -5.65 13.91 -9.34
CA GLY A 47 -4.87 15.10 -9.02
C GLY A 47 -3.56 14.86 -8.27
N PHE A 48 -3.20 13.60 -8.00
CA PHE A 48 -2.00 13.20 -7.26
C PHE A 48 -1.35 11.97 -7.89
N ASP A 49 -0.03 11.82 -7.67
CA ASP A 49 0.70 10.65 -8.14
C ASP A 49 0.31 9.41 -7.32
N ASN A 50 0.02 8.31 -8.01
CA ASN A 50 -0.17 6.99 -7.41
C ASN A 50 1.16 6.23 -7.47
N ILE A 51 1.71 5.90 -6.29
CA ILE A 51 3.08 5.39 -6.18
C ILE A 51 3.11 4.21 -5.21
N SER A 52 3.71 3.11 -5.64
CA SER A 52 3.88 1.93 -4.79
C SER A 52 5.35 1.57 -4.62
N LEU A 53 5.68 1.08 -3.44
CA LEU A 53 6.95 0.42 -3.11
C LEU A 53 6.63 -0.98 -2.60
N LEU A 54 7.14 -1.99 -3.28
CA LEU A 54 6.96 -3.39 -2.91
C LEU A 54 8.30 -4.08 -2.70
N SER A 55 8.36 -5.00 -1.75
CA SER A 55 9.52 -5.88 -1.60
C SER A 55 9.67 -6.79 -2.82
N PRO A 56 10.88 -6.91 -3.41
CA PRO A 56 11.16 -7.91 -4.43
C PRO A 56 11.07 -9.34 -3.91
N GLU A 57 11.27 -9.54 -2.60
CA GLU A 57 11.09 -10.83 -1.95
C GLU A 57 9.63 -11.12 -1.69
N LYS A 58 9.28 -12.42 -1.65
CA LYS A 58 7.95 -12.89 -1.31
C LYS A 58 7.88 -13.34 0.14
N PHE A 59 6.73 -13.09 0.73
CA PHE A 59 6.35 -13.50 2.07
C PHE A 59 5.20 -14.50 2.00
N GLY A 60 4.86 -15.09 3.14
CA GLY A 60 3.75 -16.03 3.26
C GLY A 60 2.91 -15.78 4.52
N PRO A 61 1.97 -16.69 4.83
CA PRO A 61 1.19 -16.63 6.06
C PRO A 61 2.07 -16.54 7.32
N GLY A 62 1.64 -15.76 8.29
CA GLY A 62 2.40 -15.40 9.49
C GLY A 62 3.14 -14.08 9.39
N THR A 63 3.22 -13.48 8.20
CA THR A 63 3.88 -12.18 7.98
C THR A 63 3.04 -11.04 8.52
N THR A 64 3.68 -10.13 9.24
CA THR A 64 3.10 -8.84 9.65
C THR A 64 3.73 -7.71 8.85
N ILE A 65 2.90 -6.88 8.24
CA ILE A 65 3.29 -5.67 7.53
C ILE A 65 2.75 -4.49 8.31
N SER A 66 3.59 -3.52 8.65
CA SER A 66 3.16 -2.34 9.39
C SER A 66 3.82 -1.08 8.86
N ALA A 67 3.09 0.04 8.87
CA ALA A 67 3.59 1.35 8.49
C ALA A 67 3.15 2.41 9.49
N ARG A 68 4.02 3.41 9.69
CA ARG A 68 3.60 4.70 10.24
C ARG A 68 3.37 5.64 9.08
N CYS A 69 2.17 6.21 9.02
CA CYS A 69 1.73 7.03 7.90
C CYS A 69 0.90 8.22 8.35
N ALA A 70 0.75 9.20 7.49
CA ALA A 70 -0.19 10.31 7.64
C ALA A 70 -0.78 10.65 6.28
N PHE A 71 -1.91 11.36 6.28
CA PHE A 71 -2.54 11.79 5.04
C PHE A 71 -3.26 13.13 5.22
N ARG A 72 -3.54 13.79 4.10
CA ARG A 72 -4.39 14.98 4.01
C ARG A 72 -5.01 15.08 2.61
N ASP A 73 -5.95 16.00 2.45
CA ASP A 73 -6.57 16.30 1.15
C ASP A 73 -7.18 15.04 0.49
N LEU A 74 -7.94 14.27 1.24
CA LEU A 74 -8.53 12.98 0.85
C LEU A 74 -7.51 11.86 0.63
N GLY A 75 -6.29 12.00 1.13
CA GLY A 75 -5.28 10.96 1.04
C GLY A 75 -5.72 9.66 1.71
N ALA A 76 -5.21 8.55 1.18
CA ALA A 76 -5.50 7.21 1.65
C ALA A 76 -4.22 6.35 1.55
N PRO A 77 -3.35 6.38 2.58
CA PRO A 77 -2.20 5.49 2.63
C PRO A 77 -2.65 4.04 2.78
N LEU A 78 -2.00 3.13 2.09
CA LEU A 78 -2.40 1.73 2.10
C LEU A 78 -1.22 0.77 2.09
N LEU A 79 -1.48 -0.44 2.63
CA LEU A 79 -0.61 -1.59 2.53
C LEU A 79 -1.09 -2.50 1.40
N VAL A 80 -0.15 -3.04 0.64
CA VAL A 80 -0.44 -3.84 -0.56
C VAL A 80 0.14 -5.24 -0.40
N LEU A 81 -0.65 -6.25 -0.81
CA LEU A 81 -0.26 -7.65 -0.95
C LEU A 81 -0.51 -8.06 -2.41
N SER A 82 0.53 -8.43 -3.15
CA SER A 82 0.37 -8.91 -4.53
C SER A 82 1.03 -10.27 -4.73
N PRO A 83 0.32 -11.27 -5.31
CA PRO A 83 0.87 -12.61 -5.53
C PRO A 83 1.99 -12.63 -6.57
N TRP A 84 2.09 -11.58 -7.39
CA TRP A 84 3.10 -11.48 -8.42
C TRP A 84 3.52 -10.01 -8.68
N MET A 85 4.75 -9.87 -9.11
CA MET A 85 5.34 -8.64 -9.62
C MET A 85 6.26 -9.04 -10.78
N GLU A 86 6.11 -8.38 -11.93
CA GLU A 86 6.88 -8.67 -13.13
C GLU A 86 7.32 -7.40 -13.85
N LYS A 87 8.36 -7.47 -14.65
CA LYS A 87 8.81 -6.35 -15.46
C LYS A 87 8.03 -6.25 -16.76
N ASP A 88 7.51 -5.06 -17.03
CA ASP A 88 6.92 -4.74 -18.34
C ASP A 88 8.02 -4.59 -19.43
N ARG A 89 7.58 -4.31 -20.67
CA ARG A 89 8.50 -4.13 -21.82
C ARG A 89 9.50 -2.96 -21.64
N ARG A 90 9.23 -2.04 -20.73
CA ARG A 90 10.10 -0.90 -20.38
C ARG A 90 11.05 -1.23 -19.24
N GLY A 91 10.94 -2.44 -18.65
CA GLY A 91 11.71 -2.85 -17.49
C GLY A 91 11.13 -2.35 -16.16
N VAL A 92 9.91 -1.82 -16.16
CA VAL A 92 9.22 -1.31 -14.98
C VAL A 92 8.50 -2.45 -14.28
N ASN A 93 8.66 -2.56 -12.95
CA ASN A 93 7.92 -3.56 -12.17
C ASN A 93 6.43 -3.22 -12.16
N ARG A 94 5.61 -4.23 -12.49
CA ARG A 94 4.17 -4.17 -12.57
C ARG A 94 3.53 -5.24 -11.71
N TYR A 95 2.38 -4.93 -11.13
CA TYR A 95 1.52 -5.88 -10.44
C TYR A 95 0.05 -5.61 -10.81
N GLY A 96 -0.81 -6.62 -10.73
CA GLY A 96 -2.19 -6.50 -11.20
C GLY A 96 -3.22 -7.11 -10.27
N ASP A 97 -2.95 -8.30 -9.75
CA ASP A 97 -3.81 -8.89 -8.72
C ASP A 97 -3.26 -8.49 -7.37
N TYR A 98 -4.10 -7.88 -6.51
CA TYR A 98 -3.65 -7.48 -5.18
C TYR A 98 -4.80 -7.30 -4.20
N ILE A 99 -4.45 -7.35 -2.93
CA ILE A 99 -5.29 -6.89 -1.83
C ILE A 99 -4.66 -5.63 -1.27
N GLU A 100 -5.47 -4.63 -1.00
CA GLU A 100 -5.06 -3.39 -0.35
C GLU A 100 -5.85 -3.17 0.94
N VAL A 101 -5.12 -2.79 1.98
CA VAL A 101 -5.66 -2.36 3.27
C VAL A 101 -5.47 -0.86 3.35
N VAL A 102 -6.54 -0.12 3.28
CA VAL A 102 -6.60 1.33 3.09
C VAL A 102 -6.98 2.01 4.39
N LEU A 103 -6.15 2.93 4.88
CA LEU A 103 -6.51 3.86 5.94
C LEU A 103 -6.99 5.17 5.30
N TRP A 104 -8.13 5.68 5.74
CA TRP A 104 -8.67 6.94 5.25
C TRP A 104 -9.44 7.68 6.37
N LYS A 105 -9.89 8.89 6.12
CA LYS A 105 -10.52 9.75 7.15
C LYS A 105 -11.73 9.14 7.87
N ASN A 106 -12.40 8.16 7.29
CA ASN A 106 -13.57 7.51 7.88
C ASN A 106 -13.30 6.07 8.34
N GLY A 107 -12.05 5.62 8.42
CA GLY A 107 -11.71 4.30 8.94
C GLY A 107 -10.82 3.45 8.05
N VAL A 108 -11.15 2.18 7.92
CA VAL A 108 -10.39 1.18 7.15
C VAL A 108 -11.29 0.53 6.10
N ASN A 109 -10.77 0.49 4.88
CA ASN A 109 -11.33 -0.33 3.80
C ASN A 109 -10.34 -1.42 3.40
N VAL A 110 -10.88 -2.57 2.98
CA VAL A 110 -10.09 -3.62 2.32
C VAL A 110 -10.70 -3.89 0.96
N TRP A 111 -9.85 -3.81 -0.05
CA TRP A 111 -10.24 -4.06 -1.43
C TRP A 111 -9.41 -5.18 -2.01
N ARG A 112 -10.01 -5.94 -2.94
CA ARG A 112 -9.29 -6.89 -3.79
C ARG A 112 -9.46 -6.47 -5.24
N MET A 113 -8.35 -6.43 -5.96
CA MET A 113 -8.29 -6.10 -7.36
C MET A 113 -7.80 -7.28 -8.17
N TRP A 114 -8.42 -7.51 -9.30
CA TRP A 114 -7.99 -8.44 -10.34
C TRP A 114 -7.77 -7.67 -11.64
N TYR A 115 -6.71 -8.02 -12.33
CA TYR A 115 -6.42 -7.47 -13.63
C TYR A 115 -6.36 -8.60 -14.65
N ARG A 116 -7.29 -8.60 -15.60
CA ARG A 116 -7.43 -9.63 -16.63
C ARG A 116 -7.76 -8.96 -17.96
N ASP A 117 -7.05 -9.37 -19.03
CA ASP A 117 -7.33 -8.96 -20.42
C ASP A 117 -7.39 -7.43 -20.62
N GLY A 118 -6.57 -6.69 -19.86
CA GLY A 118 -6.53 -5.24 -19.91
C GLY A 118 -7.57 -4.53 -19.05
N GLU A 119 -8.40 -5.27 -18.32
CA GLU A 119 -9.45 -4.72 -17.46
C GLU A 119 -9.17 -4.97 -15.97
N GLY A 120 -9.42 -3.96 -15.15
CA GLY A 120 -9.37 -4.04 -13.69
C GLY A 120 -10.75 -4.24 -13.11
N THR A 121 -10.88 -5.20 -12.20
CA THR A 121 -12.10 -5.44 -11.42
C THR A 121 -11.79 -5.25 -9.95
N TRP A 122 -12.64 -4.48 -9.25
CA TRP A 122 -12.51 -4.22 -7.81
C TRP A 122 -13.67 -4.84 -7.05
N LYS A 123 -13.34 -5.39 -5.90
CA LYS A 123 -14.33 -5.83 -4.91
C LYS A 123 -13.93 -5.31 -3.54
N GLN A 124 -14.81 -4.56 -2.91
CA GLN A 124 -14.65 -4.25 -1.49
C GLN A 124 -14.93 -5.51 -0.67
N LEU A 125 -13.94 -5.90 0.13
CA LEU A 125 -14.05 -7.04 1.03
C LEU A 125 -14.57 -6.62 2.41
N LEU A 126 -14.19 -5.40 2.84
CA LEU A 126 -14.55 -4.85 4.14
C LEU A 126 -14.58 -3.32 4.08
N GLY A 127 -15.47 -2.72 4.86
CA GLY A 127 -15.45 -1.32 5.26
C GLY A 127 -15.80 -1.24 6.75
N VAL A 128 -14.97 -0.57 7.53
CA VAL A 128 -15.20 -0.30 8.97
C VAL A 128 -15.03 1.18 9.21
N ASP A 129 -16.10 1.82 9.68
CA ASP A 129 -16.15 3.26 9.87
C ASP A 129 -15.75 3.65 11.30
N PHE A 130 -14.76 4.51 11.42
CA PHE A 130 -14.36 5.25 12.62
C PHE A 130 -13.58 6.50 12.19
N PRO A 131 -13.64 7.59 12.98
CA PRO A 131 -12.96 8.83 12.60
C PRO A 131 -11.43 8.67 12.68
N VAL A 132 -10.73 9.08 11.62
CA VAL A 132 -9.27 9.14 11.53
C VAL A 132 -8.86 10.57 11.21
N SER A 133 -8.00 11.17 12.03
CA SER A 133 -7.63 12.58 11.92
C SER A 133 -6.64 12.83 10.78
N GLU A 134 -6.99 13.67 9.83
CA GLU A 134 -6.05 14.13 8.79
C GLU A 134 -4.87 14.90 9.42
N GLY A 135 -3.67 14.68 8.91
CA GLY A 135 -2.43 15.32 9.35
C GLY A 135 -1.80 14.72 10.60
N ALA A 136 -2.50 13.85 11.34
CA ALA A 136 -1.91 13.07 12.42
C ALA A 136 -1.10 11.89 11.88
N ILE A 137 -0.14 11.41 12.68
CA ILE A 137 0.60 10.18 12.36
C ILE A 137 -0.17 9.00 12.92
N HIS A 138 -0.49 8.05 12.06
CA HIS A 138 -1.21 6.82 12.37
C HIS A 138 -0.31 5.60 12.22
N SER A 139 -0.69 4.52 12.89
CA SER A 139 -0.13 3.18 12.70
C SER A 139 -1.15 2.32 11.97
N LEU A 140 -0.74 1.74 10.86
CA LEU A 140 -1.52 0.76 10.11
C LEU A 140 -0.72 -0.53 10.02
N SER A 141 -1.31 -1.66 10.41
CA SER A 141 -0.68 -2.96 10.28
C SER A 141 -1.65 -4.05 9.83
N VAL A 142 -1.12 -5.06 9.19
CA VAL A 142 -1.84 -6.27 8.80
C VAL A 142 -0.99 -7.50 9.09
N ASN A 143 -1.50 -8.43 9.90
CA ASN A 143 -0.96 -9.78 10.02
C ASN A 143 -1.71 -10.70 9.05
N VAL A 144 -0.98 -11.35 8.17
CA VAL A 144 -1.52 -12.17 7.08
C VAL A 144 -1.55 -13.63 7.52
N GLY A 145 -2.73 -14.16 7.81
CA GLY A 145 -2.94 -15.60 8.07
C GLY A 145 -3.05 -16.43 6.80
N THR A 146 -3.49 -17.65 6.91
CA THR A 146 -3.73 -18.54 5.76
C THR A 146 -4.99 -18.10 4.98
N ASP A 147 -6.01 -17.68 5.70
CA ASP A 147 -7.33 -17.29 5.17
C ASP A 147 -7.92 -16.05 5.89
N THR A 148 -7.08 -15.35 6.66
CA THR A 148 -7.48 -14.20 7.47
C THR A 148 -6.49 -13.05 7.35
N LEU A 149 -6.98 -11.83 7.50
CA LEU A 149 -6.21 -10.62 7.73
C LEU A 149 -6.60 -10.07 9.11
N GLU A 150 -5.62 -9.97 10.02
CA GLU A 150 -5.78 -9.24 11.27
C GLU A 150 -5.22 -7.84 11.07
N ILE A 151 -6.11 -6.86 10.99
CA ILE A 151 -5.77 -5.47 10.69
C ILE A 151 -5.81 -4.67 11.99
N THR A 152 -4.80 -3.85 12.22
CA THR A 152 -4.78 -2.88 13.31
C THR A 152 -4.54 -1.48 12.74
N ALA A 153 -5.45 -0.56 13.01
CA ALA A 153 -5.33 0.84 12.68
C ALA A 153 -5.44 1.65 13.99
N ASP A 154 -4.32 2.19 14.46
CA ASP A 154 -4.15 2.73 15.81
C ASP A 154 -4.64 1.73 16.87
N ASP A 155 -5.73 2.04 17.59
CA ASP A 155 -6.32 1.18 18.63
C ASP A 155 -7.41 0.24 18.10
N HIS A 156 -7.80 0.34 16.82
CA HIS A 156 -8.87 -0.44 16.22
C HIS A 156 -8.33 -1.75 15.68
N LYS A 157 -8.90 -2.87 16.13
CA LYS A 157 -8.55 -4.23 15.69
C LYS A 157 -9.69 -4.84 14.90
N ILE A 158 -9.37 -5.36 13.73
CA ILE A 158 -10.33 -5.88 12.78
C ILE A 158 -9.83 -7.26 12.33
N LEU A 159 -10.70 -8.26 12.34
CA LEU A 159 -10.43 -9.58 11.78
C LEU A 159 -11.31 -9.77 10.55
N LEU A 160 -10.69 -10.07 9.42
CA LEU A 160 -11.35 -10.32 8.14
C LEU A 160 -10.98 -11.72 7.62
N ALA A 161 -11.97 -12.57 7.39
CA ALA A 161 -11.79 -13.80 6.63
C ALA A 161 -11.76 -13.49 5.13
N VAL A 162 -10.74 -14.02 4.43
CA VAL A 162 -10.53 -13.78 3.00
C VAL A 162 -10.39 -15.10 2.27
N GLU A 163 -11.41 -15.47 1.51
CA GLU A 163 -11.34 -16.65 0.65
C GLU A 163 -10.29 -16.48 -0.45
N GLY A 164 -9.43 -17.49 -0.62
CA GLY A 164 -8.39 -17.47 -1.64
C GLY A 164 -7.33 -16.39 -1.40
N LEU A 165 -6.94 -16.18 -0.14
CA LEU A 165 -5.80 -15.36 0.22
C LEU A 165 -4.51 -15.96 -0.38
N TYR A 166 -3.57 -15.13 -0.71
CA TYR A 166 -2.36 -15.54 -1.41
C TYR A 166 -1.43 -16.36 -0.52
N PRO A 167 -1.04 -17.60 -0.92
CA PRO A 167 -0.09 -18.40 -0.16
C PRO A 167 1.34 -17.84 -0.20
N SER A 168 1.63 -16.94 -1.14
CA SER A 168 2.89 -16.22 -1.27
C SER A 168 2.63 -14.89 -1.97
N PHE A 169 3.23 -13.81 -1.48
CA PHE A 169 2.96 -12.45 -1.96
C PHE A 169 4.15 -11.51 -1.77
N HIS A 170 4.28 -10.53 -2.66
CA HIS A 170 5.06 -9.32 -2.44
C HIS A 170 4.26 -8.39 -1.54
N ALA A 171 4.94 -7.69 -0.65
CA ALA A 171 4.32 -6.79 0.32
C ALA A 171 4.95 -5.41 0.28
N GLY A 172 4.16 -4.40 0.60
CA GLY A 172 4.65 -3.04 0.67
C GLY A 172 3.56 -2.00 0.89
N LEU A 173 3.78 -0.81 0.39
CA LEU A 173 2.88 0.33 0.56
C LEU A 173 2.50 0.96 -0.79
N ASN A 174 1.39 1.69 -0.78
CA ASN A 174 0.96 2.52 -1.90
C ASN A 174 0.40 3.84 -1.37
N ALA A 175 0.65 4.91 -2.10
CA ALA A 175 -0.01 6.20 -1.95
C ALA A 175 -1.11 6.29 -3.00
N CYS A 176 -2.35 6.52 -2.57
CA CYS A 176 -3.50 6.65 -3.46
C CYS A 176 -4.31 7.86 -3.05
N GLU A 177 -4.77 8.64 -4.02
CA GLU A 177 -5.52 9.88 -3.80
C GLU A 177 -4.80 10.87 -2.87
N GLY A 178 -5.20 12.10 -2.78
CA GLY A 178 -4.68 13.10 -1.85
C GLY A 178 -3.17 13.07 -1.61
N ILE A 179 -2.74 13.58 -0.47
CA ILE A 179 -1.34 13.55 -0.03
C ILE A 179 -1.15 12.47 1.02
N ASN A 180 -0.22 11.57 0.79
CA ASN A 180 0.13 10.49 1.69
C ASN A 180 1.59 10.57 2.09
N ARG A 181 1.88 10.35 3.37
CA ARG A 181 3.22 10.31 3.94
C ARG A 181 3.47 8.97 4.59
N PHE A 182 4.65 8.43 4.35
CA PHE A 182 5.13 7.24 5.06
C PHE A 182 6.43 7.55 5.78
N TYR A 183 6.47 7.23 7.07
CA TYR A 183 7.62 7.44 7.96
C TYR A 183 8.43 6.17 8.11
N THR A 184 7.76 5.03 8.23
CA THR A 184 8.39 3.71 8.37
C THR A 184 7.57 2.64 7.69
N LEU A 185 8.26 1.57 7.25
CA LEU A 185 7.65 0.29 6.88
C LEU A 185 8.42 -0.83 7.57
N GLU A 186 7.70 -1.78 8.16
CA GLU A 186 8.27 -2.97 8.76
C GLU A 186 7.54 -4.21 8.25
N ILE A 187 8.29 -5.24 7.83
CA ILE A 187 7.77 -6.54 7.41
C ILE A 187 8.52 -7.61 8.20
N THR A 188 7.79 -8.37 9.02
CA THR A 188 8.32 -9.40 9.93
C THR A 188 7.57 -10.71 9.82
#